data_2dd56d49c431c22ee6b28c04c2f35af1
#
_entry.id   2dd56d49c431c22ee6b28c04c2f35af1
#
_cell.length_a   1.000
_cell.length_b   1.000
_cell.length_c   1.000
_cell.angle_alpha   90.00
_cell.angle_beta   90.00
_cell.angle_gamma   90.00
#
_symmetry.space_group_name_H-M   'P 1'
#
loop_
_entity.id
_entity.type
_entity.pdbx_description
1 polymer ?
#
loop_
_entity_poly.entity_id
_entity_poly.type
_entity_poly.pdbx_seq_one_letter_code
_entity_poly.pdbx_strand_id
1 'polypeptide(L)'
;VSFTGILAVAYSYLLSGQILSASPGNARMQEIAEAIQIGAKAYLNRQYKTIAVVGIIVLGIVTYFFSYLVGLGYFIGAFLSGVAGYVGMLISVKANVRTAEAARKNLQAGLTIAFKSGAITGLLVAGLALLAITIYYIVLISLNVDSREIINALVALGFGASLISIFARLG
;
A
#
# COMPACT_ATOMS: atom_id res chain seq x y z
N VAL A 1 0.73 -17.68 9.48
CA VAL A 1 0.64 -16.21 9.27
C VAL A 1 1.41 -15.79 8.02
N SER A 2 2.71 -16.13 7.89
CA SER A 2 3.50 -15.75 6.70
C SER A 2 2.91 -16.31 5.39
N PHE A 3 2.45 -17.54 5.39
CA PHE A 3 1.82 -18.15 4.22
C PHE A 3 0.57 -17.40 3.76
N THR A 4 -0.27 -16.98 4.71
CA THR A 4 -1.47 -16.17 4.41
C THR A 4 -1.10 -14.81 3.82
N GLY A 5 -0.03 -14.18 4.33
CA GLY A 5 0.47 -12.90 3.80
C GLY A 5 0.98 -13.05 2.36
N ILE A 6 1.73 -14.11 2.06
CA ILE A 6 2.21 -14.41 0.70
C ILE A 6 1.03 -14.66 -0.25
N LEU A 7 0.04 -15.44 0.18
CA LEU A 7 -1.16 -15.70 -0.63
C LEU A 7 -1.92 -14.41 -0.93
N ALA A 8 -2.09 -13.52 0.05
CA ALA A 8 -2.77 -12.25 -0.14
C ALA A 8 -2.07 -11.36 -1.18
N VAL A 9 -0.74 -11.25 -1.10
CA VAL A 9 0.07 -10.48 -2.07
C VAL A 9 0.02 -11.12 -3.46
N ALA A 10 0.19 -12.44 -3.56
CA ALA A 10 0.13 -13.16 -4.83
C ALA A 10 -1.25 -13.03 -5.49
N TYR A 11 -2.32 -13.17 -4.72
CA TYR A 11 -3.68 -13.03 -5.23
C TYR A 11 -4.00 -11.60 -5.67
N SER A 12 -3.49 -10.60 -4.98
CA SER A 12 -3.63 -9.20 -5.41
C SER A 12 -2.92 -8.93 -6.73
N TYR A 13 -1.77 -9.56 -6.97
CA TYR A 13 -1.07 -9.49 -8.25
C TYR A 13 -1.89 -10.13 -9.39
N LEU A 14 -2.47 -11.30 -9.18
CA LEU A 14 -3.35 -11.96 -10.15
C LEU A 14 -4.60 -11.13 -10.47
N LEU A 15 -5.24 -10.56 -9.45
CA LEU A 15 -6.39 -9.67 -9.64
C LEU A 15 -6.02 -8.42 -10.43
N SER A 16 -4.84 -7.84 -10.21
CA SER A 16 -4.41 -6.65 -10.95
C SER A 16 -4.26 -6.95 -12.45
N GLY A 17 -3.73 -8.12 -12.79
CA GLY A 17 -3.67 -8.60 -14.18
C GLY A 17 -5.05 -8.71 -14.83
N GLN A 18 -6.04 -9.27 -14.12
CA GLN A 18 -7.41 -9.39 -14.61
C GLN A 18 -8.08 -8.03 -14.84
N ILE A 19 -7.85 -7.06 -13.95
CA ILE A 19 -8.41 -5.71 -14.12
C ILE A 19 -7.76 -5.01 -15.31
N LEU A 20 -6.44 -5.06 -15.42
CA LEU A 20 -5.72 -4.38 -16.49
C LEU A 20 -6.00 -4.97 -17.88
N SER A 21 -6.42 -6.23 -17.96
CA SER A 21 -6.87 -6.86 -19.21
C SER A 21 -8.31 -6.51 -19.62
N ALA A 22 -9.12 -5.93 -18.72
CA ALA A 22 -10.47 -5.51 -19.02
C ALA A 22 -10.49 -4.31 -19.99
N SER A 23 -11.54 -4.20 -20.81
CA SER A 23 -11.68 -3.14 -21.82
C SER A 23 -11.61 -1.75 -21.19
N PRO A 24 -10.78 -0.84 -21.71
CA PRO A 24 -10.69 0.55 -21.26
C PRO A 24 -11.78 1.45 -21.87
N GLY A 25 -12.70 0.90 -22.66
CA GLY A 25 -13.75 1.67 -23.33
C GLY A 25 -13.32 2.31 -24.64
N ASN A 26 -14.11 3.30 -25.10
CA ASN A 26 -13.89 4.00 -26.36
C ASN A 26 -12.75 5.03 -26.27
N ALA A 27 -12.36 5.60 -27.43
CA ALA A 27 -11.25 6.56 -27.53
C ALA A 27 -11.44 7.78 -26.59
N ARG A 28 -12.67 8.32 -26.50
CA ARG A 28 -12.96 9.47 -25.63
C ARG A 28 -12.80 9.14 -24.14
N MET A 29 -13.20 7.95 -23.73
CA MET A 29 -13.01 7.48 -22.36
C MET A 29 -11.53 7.30 -22.02
N GLN A 30 -10.74 6.80 -22.97
CA GLN A 30 -9.29 6.62 -22.79
C GLN A 30 -8.57 7.95 -22.71
N GLU A 31 -8.92 8.94 -23.53
CA GLU A 31 -8.38 10.31 -23.49
C GLU A 31 -8.61 10.95 -22.11
N ILE A 32 -9.83 10.87 -21.59
CA ILE A 32 -10.16 11.40 -20.26
C ILE A 32 -9.41 10.62 -19.16
N ALA A 33 -9.32 9.29 -19.27
CA ALA A 33 -8.59 8.46 -18.33
C ALA A 33 -7.11 8.77 -18.31
N GLU A 34 -6.50 9.07 -19.45
CA GLU A 34 -5.10 9.47 -19.55
C GLU A 34 -4.84 10.81 -18.84
N ALA A 35 -5.71 11.80 -19.06
CA ALA A 35 -5.62 13.07 -18.33
C ALA A 35 -5.72 12.90 -16.81
N ILE A 36 -6.63 12.05 -16.34
CA ILE A 36 -6.77 11.71 -14.90
C ILE A 36 -5.50 11.00 -14.40
N GLN A 37 -4.94 10.08 -15.16
CA GLN A 37 -3.72 9.36 -14.78
C GLN A 37 -2.50 10.28 -14.68
N ILE A 38 -2.37 11.24 -15.56
CA ILE A 38 -1.30 12.25 -15.53
C ILE A 38 -1.41 13.08 -14.26
N GLY A 39 -2.61 13.58 -13.96
CA GLY A 39 -2.88 14.34 -12.74
C GLY A 39 -2.62 13.54 -11.46
N ALA A 40 -3.13 12.31 -11.41
CA ALA A 40 -2.93 11.41 -10.27
C ALA A 40 -1.44 11.09 -10.05
N LYS A 41 -0.68 10.86 -11.12
CA LYS A 41 0.77 10.60 -11.04
C LYS A 41 1.55 11.81 -10.53
N ALA A 42 1.22 13.01 -11.01
CA ALA A 42 1.84 14.24 -10.55
C ALA A 42 1.56 14.49 -9.06
N TYR A 43 0.30 14.31 -8.65
CA TYR A 43 -0.12 14.40 -7.27
C TYR A 43 0.61 13.39 -6.37
N LEU A 44 0.59 12.11 -6.72
CA LEU A 44 1.27 11.06 -5.96
C LEU A 44 2.77 11.36 -5.80
N ASN A 45 3.45 11.75 -6.87
CA ASN A 45 4.88 12.03 -6.82
C ASN A 45 5.19 13.19 -5.86
N ARG A 46 4.38 14.25 -5.87
CA ARG A 46 4.54 15.37 -4.94
C ARG A 46 4.26 14.97 -3.51
N GLN A 47 3.15 14.27 -3.29
CA GLN A 47 2.71 13.79 -1.99
C GLN A 47 3.75 12.87 -1.35
N TYR A 48 4.24 11.87 -2.09
CA TYR A 48 5.22 10.93 -1.57
C TYR A 48 6.59 11.55 -1.29
N LYS A 49 6.98 12.61 -2.01
CA LYS A 49 8.18 13.39 -1.63
C LYS A 49 8.01 14.06 -0.27
N THR A 50 6.87 14.69 -0.03
CA THR A 50 6.56 15.32 1.26
C THR A 50 6.51 14.29 2.39
N ILE A 51 5.82 13.17 2.17
CA ILE A 51 5.74 12.05 3.11
C ILE A 51 7.15 11.49 3.43
N ALA A 52 8.01 11.35 2.44
CA ALA A 52 9.37 10.86 2.64
C ALA A 52 10.18 11.80 3.55
N VAL A 53 10.08 13.11 3.35
CA VAL A 53 10.78 14.10 4.21
C VAL A 53 10.28 14.01 5.66
N VAL A 54 8.97 14.02 5.88
CA VAL A 54 8.40 13.88 7.23
C VAL A 54 8.77 12.53 7.83
N GLY A 55 8.68 11.45 7.05
CA GLY A 55 9.02 10.10 7.49
C GLY A 55 10.48 9.97 7.95
N ILE A 56 11.41 10.61 7.24
CA ILE A 56 12.84 10.60 7.60
C ILE A 56 13.08 11.39 8.91
N ILE A 57 12.41 12.53 9.08
CA ILE A 57 12.52 13.31 10.32
C ILE A 57 12.04 12.48 11.51
N VAL A 58 10.86 11.85 11.39
CA VAL A 58 10.30 11.00 12.45
C VAL A 58 11.17 9.77 12.69
N LEU A 59 11.74 9.16 11.64
CA LEU A 59 12.70 8.07 11.76
C LEU A 59 13.92 8.47 12.62
N GLY A 60 14.48 9.65 12.36
CA GLY A 60 15.59 10.18 13.17
C GLY A 60 15.22 10.35 14.64
N ILE A 61 14.05 10.91 14.91
CA ILE A 61 13.52 11.10 16.27
C ILE A 61 13.34 9.74 16.97
N VAL A 62 12.66 8.81 16.34
CA VAL A 62 12.38 7.48 16.90
C VAL A 62 13.68 6.71 17.18
N THR A 63 14.63 6.74 16.25
CA THR A 63 15.91 6.06 16.41
C THR A 63 16.73 6.68 17.54
N TYR A 64 16.72 8.00 17.69
CA TYR A 64 17.47 8.70 18.72
C TYR A 64 16.93 8.46 20.13
N PHE A 65 15.60 8.49 20.31
CA PHE A 65 14.97 8.40 21.64
C PHE A 65 14.72 6.97 22.12
N PHE A 66 14.65 5.98 21.23
CA PHE A 66 14.38 4.59 21.61
C PHE A 66 15.58 3.69 21.34
N SER A 67 15.65 3.09 20.17
CA SER A 67 16.78 2.27 19.75
C SER A 67 16.83 2.13 18.23
N TYR A 68 17.94 1.63 17.73
CA TYR A 68 18.11 1.33 16.31
C TYR A 68 17.09 0.29 15.80
N LEU A 69 16.77 -0.74 16.59
CA LEU A 69 15.78 -1.76 16.22
C LEU A 69 14.38 -1.16 16.17
N VAL A 70 14.02 -0.28 17.08
CA VAL A 70 12.74 0.44 17.03
C VAL A 70 12.66 1.32 15.80
N GLY A 71 13.73 2.04 15.46
CA GLY A 71 13.84 2.83 14.23
C GLY A 71 13.70 1.99 12.97
N LEU A 72 14.32 0.81 12.91
CA LEU A 72 14.15 -0.14 11.80
C LEU A 72 12.71 -0.63 11.68
N GLY A 73 12.05 -0.94 12.79
CA GLY A 73 10.64 -1.30 12.79
C GLY A 73 9.77 -0.22 12.16
N TYR A 74 9.94 1.03 12.62
CA TYR A 74 9.28 2.20 12.03
C TYR A 74 9.52 2.30 10.53
N PHE A 75 10.77 2.20 10.08
CA PHE A 75 11.14 2.29 8.67
C PHE A 75 10.46 1.21 7.82
N ILE A 76 10.48 -0.04 8.27
CA ILE A 76 9.83 -1.17 7.57
C ILE A 76 8.34 -0.90 7.41
N GLY A 77 7.65 -0.50 8.48
CA GLY A 77 6.22 -0.19 8.45
C GLY A 77 5.90 0.97 7.52
N ALA A 78 6.65 2.07 7.62
CA ALA A 78 6.51 3.26 6.80
C ALA A 78 6.72 2.94 5.30
N PHE A 79 7.80 2.22 4.98
CA PHE A 79 8.14 1.87 3.60
C PHE A 79 7.09 0.96 2.96
N LEU A 80 6.70 -0.12 3.63
CA LEU A 80 5.71 -1.06 3.09
C LEU A 80 4.32 -0.45 2.96
N SER A 81 3.93 0.40 3.91
CA SER A 81 2.69 1.17 3.82
C SER A 81 2.70 2.14 2.62
N GLY A 82 3.84 2.82 2.41
CA GLY A 82 4.04 3.68 1.25
C GLY A 82 3.92 2.92 -0.07
N VAL A 83 4.58 1.78 -0.17
CA VAL A 83 4.51 0.92 -1.38
C VAL A 83 3.09 0.44 -1.63
N ALA A 84 2.39 -0.08 -0.60
CA ALA A 84 1.01 -0.55 -0.74
C ALA A 84 0.07 0.56 -1.18
N GLY A 85 0.19 1.76 -0.59
CA GLY A 85 -0.62 2.92 -0.94
C GLY A 85 -0.35 3.41 -2.37
N TYR A 86 0.91 3.52 -2.77
CA TYR A 86 1.30 3.96 -4.11
C TYR A 86 0.81 3.00 -5.19
N VAL A 87 1.08 1.70 -5.05
CA VAL A 87 0.66 0.66 -6.00
C VAL A 87 -0.87 0.57 -6.05
N GLY A 88 -1.53 0.57 -4.89
CA GLY A 88 -2.98 0.52 -4.81
C GLY A 88 -3.64 1.70 -5.53
N MET A 89 -3.13 2.92 -5.34
CA MET A 89 -3.65 4.11 -6.01
C MET A 89 -3.44 4.06 -7.53
N LEU A 90 -2.27 3.63 -8.01
CA LEU A 90 -2.02 3.49 -9.45
C LEU A 90 -2.96 2.48 -10.11
N ILE A 91 -3.25 1.37 -9.45
CA ILE A 91 -4.19 0.36 -9.94
C ILE A 91 -5.60 0.92 -9.93
N SER A 92 -6.01 1.60 -8.85
CA SER A 92 -7.34 2.20 -8.71
C SER A 92 -7.62 3.22 -9.82
N VAL A 93 -6.68 4.11 -10.11
CA VAL A 93 -6.81 5.11 -11.18
C VAL A 93 -6.97 4.44 -12.55
N LYS A 94 -6.24 3.36 -12.81
CA LYS A 94 -6.39 2.58 -14.05
C LYS A 94 -7.68 1.77 -14.10
N ALA A 95 -8.22 1.36 -12.96
CA ALA A 95 -9.48 0.63 -12.87
C ALA A 95 -10.70 1.51 -13.12
N ASN A 96 -10.64 2.82 -12.84
CA ASN A 96 -11.76 3.74 -12.94
C ASN A 96 -12.44 3.71 -14.33
N VAL A 97 -11.66 3.85 -15.40
CA VAL A 97 -12.21 3.83 -16.77
C VAL A 97 -12.81 2.48 -17.14
N ARG A 98 -12.22 1.39 -16.65
CA ARG A 98 -12.69 0.02 -16.88
C ARG A 98 -13.98 -0.27 -16.12
N THR A 99 -14.10 0.28 -14.91
CA THR A 99 -15.34 0.24 -14.14
C THR A 99 -16.46 0.99 -14.86
N ALA A 100 -16.18 2.18 -15.37
CA ALA A 100 -17.13 2.98 -16.15
C ALA A 100 -17.58 2.25 -17.42
N GLU A 101 -16.67 1.64 -18.18
CA GLU A 101 -17.00 0.87 -19.37
C GLU A 101 -17.81 -0.39 -19.03
N ALA A 102 -17.47 -1.11 -17.98
CA ALA A 102 -18.23 -2.27 -17.54
C ALA A 102 -19.64 -1.90 -17.07
N ALA A 103 -19.79 -0.77 -16.38
CA ALA A 103 -21.07 -0.27 -15.90
C ALA A 103 -22.00 0.13 -17.05
N ARG A 104 -21.48 0.49 -18.24
CA ARG A 104 -22.31 0.71 -19.44
C ARG A 104 -23.02 -0.56 -19.93
N LYS A 105 -22.47 -1.73 -19.64
CA LYS A 105 -23.10 -3.01 -19.98
C LYS A 105 -24.18 -3.38 -18.97
N ASN A 106 -23.84 -3.42 -17.73
CA ASN A 106 -24.75 -3.63 -16.60
C ASN A 106 -24.08 -3.25 -15.27
N LEU A 107 -24.89 -3.01 -14.24
CA LEU A 107 -24.46 -2.65 -12.90
C LEU A 107 -23.54 -3.71 -12.29
N GLN A 108 -23.86 -4.98 -12.44
CA GLN A 108 -23.09 -6.08 -11.85
C GLN A 108 -21.66 -6.16 -12.40
N ALA A 109 -21.48 -5.92 -13.69
CA ALA A 109 -20.15 -5.90 -14.30
C ALA A 109 -19.30 -4.74 -13.75
N GLY A 110 -19.89 -3.56 -13.61
CA GLY A 110 -19.23 -2.40 -13.01
C GLY A 110 -18.83 -2.66 -11.55
N LEU A 111 -19.74 -3.16 -10.74
CA LEU A 111 -19.49 -3.52 -9.34
C LEU A 111 -18.39 -4.57 -9.19
N THR A 112 -18.35 -5.56 -10.08
CA THR A 112 -17.32 -6.60 -10.05
C THR A 112 -15.92 -6.02 -10.24
N ILE A 113 -15.73 -5.11 -11.19
CA ILE A 113 -14.43 -4.47 -11.43
C ILE A 113 -14.07 -3.53 -10.27
N ALA A 114 -15.02 -2.72 -9.81
CA ALA A 114 -14.82 -1.82 -8.69
C ALA A 114 -14.42 -2.57 -7.42
N PHE A 115 -15.13 -3.65 -7.09
CA PHE A 115 -14.83 -4.50 -5.93
C PHE A 115 -13.45 -5.16 -6.04
N LYS A 116 -13.11 -5.72 -7.20
CA LYS A 116 -11.78 -6.31 -7.43
C LYS A 116 -10.67 -5.29 -7.26
N SER A 117 -10.87 -4.06 -7.72
CA SER A 117 -9.90 -2.98 -7.56
C SER A 117 -9.65 -2.63 -6.08
N GLY A 118 -10.73 -2.50 -5.31
CA GLY A 118 -10.63 -2.29 -3.86
C GLY A 118 -9.98 -3.46 -3.13
N ALA A 119 -10.33 -4.69 -3.52
CA ALA A 119 -9.76 -5.92 -2.95
C ALA A 119 -8.23 -6.00 -3.16
N ILE A 120 -7.70 -5.56 -4.30
CA ILE A 120 -6.25 -5.51 -4.53
C ILE A 120 -5.56 -4.66 -3.47
N THR A 121 -6.03 -3.44 -3.24
CA THR A 121 -5.44 -2.55 -2.24
C THR A 121 -5.55 -3.14 -0.83
N GLY A 122 -6.72 -3.68 -0.47
CA GLY A 122 -6.94 -4.31 0.84
C GLY A 122 -6.04 -5.52 1.08
N LEU A 123 -5.90 -6.40 0.08
CA LEU A 123 -5.03 -7.58 0.15
C LEU A 123 -3.54 -7.22 0.20
N LEU A 124 -3.11 -6.20 -0.55
CA LEU A 124 -1.74 -5.70 -0.47
C LEU A 124 -1.42 -5.16 0.93
N VAL A 125 -2.30 -4.32 1.48
CA VAL A 125 -2.10 -3.76 2.82
C VAL A 125 -2.07 -4.87 3.87
N ALA A 126 -3.06 -5.77 3.88
CA ALA A 126 -3.13 -6.85 4.85
C ALA A 126 -1.96 -7.85 4.68
N GLY A 127 -1.65 -8.24 3.45
CA GLY A 127 -0.57 -9.19 3.16
C GLY A 127 0.80 -8.64 3.55
N LEU A 128 1.12 -7.41 3.17
CA LEU A 128 2.39 -6.78 3.52
C LEU A 128 2.52 -6.52 5.03
N ALA A 129 1.44 -6.14 5.70
CA ALA A 129 1.43 -5.96 7.16
C ALA A 129 1.71 -7.29 7.89
N LEU A 130 1.03 -8.36 7.49
CA LEU A 130 1.26 -9.69 8.07
C LEU A 130 2.69 -10.19 7.85
N LEU A 131 3.22 -10.02 6.64
CA LEU A 131 4.59 -10.38 6.32
C LEU A 131 5.59 -9.56 7.11
N ALA A 132 5.41 -8.23 7.16
CA ALA A 132 6.30 -7.33 7.89
C ALA A 132 6.38 -7.70 9.36
N ILE A 133 5.23 -7.82 10.04
CA ILE A 133 5.18 -8.16 11.47
C ILE A 133 5.81 -9.52 11.71
N THR A 134 5.46 -10.54 10.91
CA THR A 134 5.93 -11.90 11.16
C THR A 134 7.42 -12.05 10.88
N ILE A 135 7.91 -11.52 9.76
CA ILE A 135 9.34 -11.63 9.41
C ILE A 135 10.17 -10.84 10.41
N TYR A 136 9.76 -9.61 10.75
CA TYR A 136 10.50 -8.79 11.67
C TYR A 136 10.52 -9.40 13.08
N TYR A 137 9.42 -9.96 13.55
CA TYR A 137 9.35 -10.69 14.81
C TYR A 137 10.30 -11.89 14.85
N ILE A 138 10.34 -12.71 13.78
CA ILE A 138 11.24 -13.85 13.68
C ILE A 138 12.72 -13.39 13.72
N VAL A 139 13.04 -12.33 13.00
CA VAL A 139 14.40 -11.76 12.99
C VAL A 139 14.81 -11.30 14.40
N LEU A 140 13.95 -10.56 15.09
CA LEU A 140 14.24 -10.05 16.43
C LEU A 140 14.44 -11.19 17.44
N ILE A 141 13.65 -12.26 17.37
CA ILE A 141 13.85 -13.45 18.21
C ILE A 141 15.18 -14.14 17.88
N SER A 142 15.52 -14.29 16.60
CA SER A 142 16.76 -14.94 16.19
C SER A 142 18.00 -14.19 16.63
N LEU A 143 17.89 -12.89 16.85
CA LEU A 143 18.93 -12.03 17.39
C LEU A 143 18.97 -12.02 18.93
N ASN A 144 18.13 -12.81 19.60
CA ASN A 144 17.99 -12.86 21.06
C ASN A 144 17.72 -11.47 21.69
N VAL A 145 16.92 -10.65 21.01
CA VAL A 145 16.53 -9.31 21.50
C VAL A 145 15.58 -9.48 22.69
N ASP A 146 15.69 -8.59 23.68
CA ASP A 146 14.82 -8.59 24.84
C ASP A 146 13.34 -8.40 24.48
N SER A 147 12.44 -9.11 25.16
CA SER A 147 11.00 -9.11 24.86
C SER A 147 10.39 -7.72 24.85
N ARG A 148 10.86 -6.82 25.71
CA ARG A 148 10.37 -5.45 25.79
C ARG A 148 10.77 -4.65 24.55
N GLU A 149 11.97 -4.85 24.06
CA GLU A 149 12.47 -4.19 22.86
C GLU A 149 11.78 -4.74 21.60
N ILE A 150 11.49 -6.04 21.55
CA ILE A 150 10.69 -6.65 20.49
C ILE A 150 9.31 -5.97 20.41
N ILE A 151 8.62 -5.80 21.53
CA ILE A 151 7.30 -5.15 21.58
C ILE A 151 7.42 -3.71 21.06
N ASN A 152 8.39 -2.95 21.54
CA ASN A 152 8.60 -1.57 21.11
C ASN A 152 8.89 -1.48 19.61
N ALA A 153 9.69 -2.38 19.06
CA ALA A 153 10.00 -2.44 17.65
C ALA A 153 8.77 -2.77 16.77
N LEU A 154 7.93 -3.69 17.20
CA LEU A 154 6.68 -4.03 16.50
C LEU A 154 5.62 -2.92 16.60
N VAL A 155 5.54 -2.24 17.74
CA VAL A 155 4.69 -1.05 17.90
C VAL A 155 5.15 0.07 16.97
N ALA A 156 6.46 0.30 16.87
CA ALA A 156 7.03 1.29 15.96
C ALA A 156 6.76 0.93 14.49
N LEU A 157 6.77 -0.35 14.12
CA LEU A 157 6.37 -0.81 12.79
C LEU A 157 4.91 -0.45 12.50
N GLY A 158 4.00 -0.72 13.41
CA GLY A 158 2.60 -0.34 13.29
C GLY A 158 2.40 1.17 13.20
N PHE A 159 3.14 1.93 14.02
CA PHE A 159 3.12 3.40 13.99
C PHE A 159 3.61 3.96 12.66
N GLY A 160 4.73 3.46 12.12
CA GLY A 160 5.25 3.87 10.81
C GLY A 160 4.26 3.60 9.68
N ALA A 161 3.64 2.42 9.67
CA ALA A 161 2.61 2.06 8.70
C ALA A 161 1.38 2.97 8.79
N SER A 162 0.91 3.26 10.01
CA SER A 162 -0.24 4.13 10.25
C SER A 162 0.03 5.58 9.85
N LEU A 163 1.18 6.14 10.26
CA LEU A 163 1.57 7.51 9.95
C LEU A 163 1.58 7.76 8.45
N ILE A 164 2.26 6.90 7.69
CA ILE A 164 2.35 7.03 6.23
C ILE A 164 0.98 6.86 5.57
N SER A 165 0.16 5.92 6.05
CA SER A 165 -1.20 5.71 5.54
C SER A 165 -2.09 6.94 5.73
N ILE A 166 -2.00 7.62 6.88
CA ILE A 166 -2.76 8.85 7.15
C ILE A 166 -2.33 9.95 6.18
N PHE A 167 -1.05 10.23 6.09
CA PHE A 167 -0.55 11.28 5.19
C PHE A 167 -0.82 10.99 3.72
N ALA A 168 -0.80 9.74 3.30
CA ALA A 168 -1.12 9.35 1.93
C ALA A 168 -2.60 9.60 1.55
N ARG A 169 -3.50 9.68 2.54
CA ARG A 169 -4.93 9.90 2.32
C ARG A 169 -5.37 11.34 2.45
N LEU A 170 -4.69 12.13 3.27
CA LEU A 170 -5.09 13.50 3.63
C LEU A 170 -4.44 14.57 2.76
N GLY A 171 -3.54 14.21 1.88
CA GLY A 171 -2.83 15.14 1.03
C GLY A 171 -3.61 15.69 -0.14
#